data_e12125e455a40499754d313e128f6652
#
_entry.id   e12125e455a40499754d313e128f6652
#
_cell.length_a   1.000
_cell.length_b   1.000
_cell.length_c   1.000
_cell.angle_alpha   90.00
_cell.angle_beta   90.00
_cell.angle_gamma   90.00
#
_symmetry.space_group_name_H-M   'P 1'
#
loop_
_entity.id
_entity.type
_entity.pdbx_description
1 polymer ?
#
loop_
_entity_poly.entity_id
_entity_poly.type
_entity_poly.pdbx_seq_one_letter_code
_entity_poly.pdbx_strand_id
1 'polypeptide(L)'
;MFGSYGCDIVQVKLEKKKHLINFPWFCKHIKVKTPSGECFEFPCYCWLVDDKEVIIREGTARLPQDDTNKQRKNELESRQKIFRWKEWSPGFPESIDAKMGELPKDVQFDEEKDSDFKRNFLKAIEDLVIDKVDGFFESWKDIADFKEILVHYNIKNTLLENVMQDWNKDYMFGYQFLNGCNPVMIRKCMKLPDKFPVTHEMVKGCLKKGSTLQEELQAGNIYIVDYEILNGVPAASSERHLTAPICLLYKNELDQIVPIAIQLSQTPGEMSPIFLSSDNKYDWMLAKMWVRSSDFLVHQLVTHLLKTHLLSEVFEMAMYRQLSAVHPVYKLLMPHVRFTIAINAEAREKLIGEEGIFIKVSSINGAGMGKLIQNAMKTLTYKSLCVPEDIKARGMEDVPKYYYRDDGMMIWEIYYDSDEVVQKDVEIQEFNLSNSREQLVEYLTAVIFTASAQHAAVNFGQFDWYGWIPNSPSTMRKPPPQQKGQVDLKYIMESLPDRECSSSALGTVWALSQTQENELFLGMYPDMYFTEQPVKEAIKTFRHNLDEVTNIIKSRNETLTLHYCYLSPDKIPNSVAI
;
A
#
# COMPACT_ATOMS: atom_id res chain seq x y z
N MET A 1 51.65 10.56 -39.31
CA MET A 1 50.98 10.82 -38.01
C MET A 1 49.52 10.47 -38.19
N PHE A 2 49.13 9.29 -37.81
CA PHE A 2 47.72 8.91 -37.72
C PHE A 2 47.27 9.25 -36.32
N GLY A 3 46.47 10.32 -36.18
CA GLY A 3 45.83 10.65 -34.93
C GLY A 3 44.83 9.52 -34.59
N SER A 4 45.02 8.87 -33.48
CA SER A 4 44.03 7.95 -32.89
C SER A 4 42.85 8.81 -32.44
N TYR A 5 41.82 8.91 -33.26
CA TYR A 5 40.51 9.30 -32.77
C TYR A 5 39.97 8.13 -31.93
N GLY A 6 40.11 8.22 -30.65
CA GLY A 6 39.39 7.35 -29.72
C GLY A 6 37.90 7.63 -29.90
N CYS A 7 37.18 6.74 -30.58
CA CYS A 7 35.72 6.80 -30.63
C CYS A 7 35.16 6.09 -29.39
N ASP A 8 34.60 6.86 -28.45
CA ASP A 8 33.86 6.30 -27.34
C ASP A 8 32.66 5.51 -27.87
N ILE A 9 32.51 4.26 -27.40
CA ILE A 9 31.35 3.43 -27.73
C ILE A 9 30.21 3.82 -26.81
N VAL A 10 29.31 4.66 -27.28
CA VAL A 10 28.23 5.26 -26.47
C VAL A 10 26.93 4.44 -26.48
N GLN A 11 26.77 3.49 -27.40
CA GLN A 11 25.61 2.60 -27.50
C GLN A 11 25.92 1.34 -28.30
N VAL A 12 25.17 0.28 -28.01
CA VAL A 12 25.11 -0.95 -28.82
C VAL A 12 23.70 -1.16 -29.33
N LYS A 13 23.58 -1.77 -30.47
CA LYS A 13 22.33 -2.12 -31.11
C LYS A 13 22.21 -3.63 -31.14
N LEU A 14 21.13 -4.16 -30.60
CA LEU A 14 20.83 -5.58 -30.59
C LEU A 14 19.60 -5.86 -31.44
N GLU A 15 19.69 -6.90 -32.26
CA GLU A 15 18.58 -7.39 -33.07
C GLU A 15 18.55 -8.91 -33.00
N LYS A 16 17.41 -9.47 -32.56
CA LYS A 16 17.19 -10.90 -32.58
C LYS A 16 16.52 -11.30 -33.88
N LYS A 17 17.22 -12.09 -34.70
CA LYS A 17 16.65 -12.62 -35.95
C LYS A 17 15.66 -13.73 -35.64
N LYS A 18 14.53 -13.73 -36.36
CA LYS A 18 13.49 -14.73 -36.29
C LYS A 18 14.01 -16.12 -36.68
N HIS A 19 13.74 -17.09 -35.83
CA HIS A 19 13.96 -18.51 -36.08
C HIS A 19 12.64 -19.27 -36.04
N LEU A 20 12.63 -20.55 -36.45
CA LEU A 20 11.46 -21.43 -36.45
C LEU A 20 10.77 -21.56 -35.09
N ILE A 21 11.53 -21.42 -34.01
CA ILE A 21 11.03 -21.43 -32.63
C ILE A 21 11.38 -20.07 -32.01
N ASN A 22 10.34 -19.36 -31.59
CA ASN A 22 10.46 -18.03 -31.03
C ASN A 22 10.59 -18.11 -29.49
N PHE A 23 11.81 -18.07 -28.97
CA PHE A 23 12.05 -17.91 -27.54
C PHE A 23 12.58 -16.49 -27.25
N PRO A 24 11.89 -15.68 -26.45
CA PRO A 24 12.45 -14.45 -25.95
C PRO A 24 13.77 -14.71 -25.23
N TRP A 25 14.75 -13.84 -25.41
CA TRP A 25 16.04 -13.93 -24.72
C TRP A 25 16.22 -12.73 -23.80
N PHE A 26 16.48 -12.98 -22.52
CA PHE A 26 16.76 -11.92 -21.55
C PHE A 26 18.25 -11.58 -21.55
N CYS A 27 18.60 -10.37 -21.98
CA CYS A 27 19.96 -9.86 -22.00
C CYS A 27 20.24 -9.09 -20.71
N LYS A 28 21.14 -9.61 -19.86
CA LYS A 28 21.49 -8.94 -18.60
C LYS A 28 22.53 -7.83 -18.79
N HIS A 29 23.61 -8.13 -19.53
CA HIS A 29 24.77 -7.24 -19.56
C HIS A 29 25.65 -7.53 -20.76
N ILE A 30 26.20 -6.47 -21.37
CA ILE A 30 27.17 -6.57 -22.46
C ILE A 30 28.45 -5.84 -22.04
N LYS A 31 29.60 -6.48 -22.28
CA LYS A 31 30.92 -5.87 -22.16
C LYS A 31 31.57 -5.84 -23.52
N VAL A 32 32.01 -4.66 -23.94
CA VAL A 32 32.73 -4.46 -25.19
C VAL A 32 34.17 -4.06 -24.87
N LYS A 33 35.14 -4.86 -25.33
CA LYS A 33 36.56 -4.54 -25.18
C LYS A 33 37.08 -4.10 -26.53
N THR A 34 37.67 -2.92 -26.58
CA THR A 34 38.29 -2.38 -27.78
C THR A 34 39.67 -3.03 -28.04
N PRO A 35 40.20 -2.95 -29.25
CA PRO A 35 41.58 -3.38 -29.52
C PRO A 35 42.63 -2.59 -28.73
N SER A 36 42.32 -1.36 -28.28
CA SER A 36 43.18 -0.55 -27.40
C SER A 36 43.18 -1.04 -25.95
N GLY A 37 42.28 -1.96 -25.60
CA GLY A 37 42.16 -2.52 -24.24
C GLY A 37 41.13 -1.85 -23.36
N GLU A 38 40.49 -0.78 -23.82
CA GLU A 38 39.39 -0.10 -23.13
C GLU A 38 38.17 -1.01 -23.01
N CYS A 39 37.45 -0.94 -21.88
CA CYS A 39 36.28 -1.77 -21.61
C CYS A 39 35.06 -0.87 -21.38
N PHE A 40 34.01 -1.08 -22.16
CA PHE A 40 32.72 -0.41 -22.04
C PHE A 40 31.67 -1.38 -21.53
N GLU A 41 30.87 -0.96 -20.57
CA GLU A 41 29.82 -1.77 -19.94
C GLU A 41 28.43 -1.24 -20.34
N PHE A 42 27.54 -2.17 -20.70
CA PHE A 42 26.17 -1.89 -21.13
C PHE A 42 25.22 -2.74 -20.28
N PRO A 43 24.71 -2.21 -19.14
CA PRO A 43 23.63 -2.84 -18.39
C PRO A 43 22.37 -2.88 -19.26
N CYS A 44 21.90 -4.08 -19.62
CA CYS A 44 20.78 -4.27 -20.52
C CYS A 44 19.48 -4.51 -19.78
N TYR A 45 19.41 -5.61 -19.02
CA TYR A 45 18.25 -6.06 -18.27
C TYR A 45 16.94 -5.94 -19.03
N CYS A 46 16.93 -6.46 -20.25
CA CYS A 46 15.79 -6.38 -21.17
C CYS A 46 15.58 -7.66 -21.96
N TRP A 47 14.32 -7.88 -22.37
CA TRP A 47 13.94 -8.97 -23.24
C TRP A 47 14.14 -8.62 -24.72
N LEU A 48 14.91 -9.44 -25.40
CA LEU A 48 15.03 -9.40 -26.87
C LEU A 48 13.93 -10.28 -27.44
N VAL A 49 12.99 -9.65 -28.14
CA VAL A 49 11.92 -10.32 -28.89
C VAL A 49 12.20 -10.26 -30.38
N ASP A 50 11.64 -11.19 -31.17
CA ASP A 50 11.92 -11.28 -32.59
C ASP A 50 11.55 -10.01 -33.36
N ASP A 51 12.37 -9.70 -34.36
CA ASP A 51 12.21 -8.59 -35.29
C ASP A 51 12.13 -7.19 -34.64
N LYS A 52 12.55 -7.06 -33.37
CA LYS A 52 12.67 -5.77 -32.69
C LYS A 52 14.14 -5.42 -32.45
N GLU A 53 14.47 -4.21 -32.81
CA GLU A 53 15.75 -3.59 -32.51
C GLU A 53 15.73 -2.98 -31.11
N VAL A 54 16.73 -3.28 -30.31
CA VAL A 54 16.92 -2.71 -28.96
C VAL A 54 18.23 -1.94 -28.96
N ILE A 55 18.17 -0.68 -28.55
CA ILE A 55 19.36 0.18 -28.41
C ILE A 55 19.68 0.27 -26.92
N ILE A 56 20.87 -0.16 -26.53
CA ILE A 56 21.39 -0.10 -25.17
C ILE A 56 22.46 0.97 -25.10
N ARG A 57 22.30 1.88 -24.14
CA ARG A 57 23.26 2.95 -23.86
C ARG A 57 24.44 2.43 -23.03
N GLU A 58 25.62 3.03 -23.22
CA GLU A 58 26.77 2.80 -22.35
C GLU A 58 26.42 3.18 -20.89
N GLY A 59 26.89 2.38 -19.91
CA GLY A 59 26.35 2.34 -18.56
C GLY A 59 26.74 3.50 -17.63
N THR A 60 27.60 4.42 -18.02
CA THR A 60 27.95 5.58 -17.19
C THR A 60 26.73 6.48 -16.97
N ALA A 61 26.49 6.85 -15.71
CA ALA A 61 25.39 7.76 -15.36
C ALA A 61 25.61 9.15 -15.97
N ARG A 62 24.57 9.71 -16.56
CA ARG A 62 24.62 11.01 -17.25
C ARG A 62 23.39 11.84 -16.95
N LEU A 63 23.63 13.11 -16.63
CA LEU A 63 22.59 14.13 -16.53
C LEU A 63 22.20 14.65 -17.91
N PRO A 64 21.05 15.32 -18.07
CA PRO A 64 20.59 15.84 -19.35
C PRO A 64 21.61 16.74 -20.08
N GLN A 65 22.39 17.53 -19.36
CA GLN A 65 23.43 18.41 -19.91
C GLN A 65 24.66 17.65 -20.43
N ASP A 66 24.95 16.48 -19.83
CA ASP A 66 26.11 15.63 -20.18
C ASP A 66 25.74 14.52 -21.17
N ASP A 67 24.46 14.37 -21.45
CA ASP A 67 23.94 13.35 -22.35
C ASP A 67 23.90 13.83 -23.79
N THR A 68 24.11 12.89 -24.74
CA THR A 68 24.03 13.19 -26.15
C THR A 68 22.60 13.51 -26.55
N ASN A 69 22.29 14.79 -26.79
CA ASN A 69 20.95 15.32 -27.03
C ASN A 69 20.12 14.50 -28.01
N LYS A 70 20.70 14.08 -29.13
CA LYS A 70 19.98 13.30 -30.15
C LYS A 70 19.56 11.93 -29.66
N GLN A 71 20.42 11.23 -28.93
CA GLN A 71 20.15 9.88 -28.44
C GLN A 71 19.08 9.93 -27.32
N ARG A 72 19.26 10.86 -26.36
CA ARG A 72 18.29 11.08 -25.29
C ARG A 72 16.92 11.43 -25.87
N LYS A 73 16.84 12.36 -26.81
CA LYS A 73 15.57 12.77 -27.43
C LYS A 73 14.87 11.59 -28.12
N ASN A 74 15.59 10.82 -28.95
CA ASN A 74 15.03 9.66 -29.64
C ASN A 74 14.52 8.59 -28.67
N GLU A 75 15.25 8.34 -27.59
CA GLU A 75 14.86 7.41 -26.54
C GLU A 75 13.55 7.83 -25.86
N LEU A 76 13.47 9.10 -25.41
CA LEU A 76 12.29 9.63 -24.72
C LEU A 76 11.06 9.68 -25.66
N GLU A 77 11.23 10.11 -26.91
CA GLU A 77 10.15 10.10 -27.91
C GLU A 77 9.61 8.69 -28.18
N SER A 78 10.49 7.68 -28.20
CA SER A 78 10.09 6.28 -28.34
C SER A 78 9.30 5.79 -27.12
N ARG A 79 9.78 6.07 -25.90
CA ARG A 79 9.11 5.69 -24.67
C ARG A 79 7.76 6.39 -24.50
N GLN A 80 7.66 7.66 -24.83
CA GLN A 80 6.38 8.40 -24.74
C GLN A 80 5.30 7.84 -25.65
N LYS A 81 5.66 7.18 -26.76
CA LYS A 81 4.72 6.47 -27.65
C LYS A 81 4.22 5.16 -27.03
N ILE A 82 5.04 4.50 -26.22
CA ILE A 82 4.72 3.24 -25.54
C ILE A 82 3.93 3.53 -24.27
N PHE A 83 4.46 4.38 -23.41
CA PHE A 83 3.89 4.75 -22.12
C PHE A 83 2.97 5.97 -22.27
N ARG A 84 1.79 5.77 -22.89
CA ARG A 84 0.80 6.85 -23.05
C ARG A 84 -0.07 6.95 -21.81
N TRP A 85 -0.40 8.20 -21.43
CA TRP A 85 -1.35 8.48 -20.37
C TRP A 85 -2.79 8.25 -20.81
N LYS A 86 -3.63 7.77 -19.88
CA LYS A 86 -5.07 7.59 -20.06
C LYS A 86 -5.81 7.81 -18.74
N GLU A 87 -6.87 8.56 -18.77
CA GLU A 87 -7.87 8.55 -17.70
C GLU A 87 -8.64 7.23 -17.77
N TRP A 88 -8.47 6.37 -16.74
CA TRP A 88 -9.16 5.08 -16.68
C TRP A 88 -10.62 5.24 -16.26
N SER A 89 -10.88 6.08 -15.22
CA SER A 89 -12.21 6.37 -14.70
C SER A 89 -12.22 7.76 -14.06
N PRO A 90 -13.32 8.50 -14.15
CA PRO A 90 -13.41 9.84 -13.57
C PRO A 90 -13.03 9.88 -12.09
N GLY A 91 -12.10 10.77 -11.75
CA GLY A 91 -11.60 10.95 -10.39
C GLY A 91 -10.38 10.11 -10.01
N PHE A 92 -10.00 9.13 -10.84
CA PHE A 92 -8.76 8.38 -10.67
C PHE A 92 -7.56 9.14 -11.23
N PRO A 93 -6.34 8.90 -10.71
CA PRO A 93 -5.12 9.35 -11.37
C PRO A 93 -5.02 8.78 -12.79
N GLU A 94 -4.32 9.50 -13.68
CA GLU A 94 -3.99 8.96 -14.99
C GLU A 94 -3.12 7.70 -14.86
N SER A 95 -3.32 6.76 -15.78
CA SER A 95 -2.67 5.46 -15.85
C SER A 95 -2.12 5.19 -17.25
N ILE A 96 -1.52 4.04 -17.45
CA ILE A 96 -1.09 3.61 -18.78
C ILE A 96 -2.28 3.30 -19.70
N ASP A 97 -2.21 3.74 -20.95
CA ASP A 97 -3.15 3.36 -22.02
C ASP A 97 -2.72 2.03 -22.65
N ALA A 98 -2.79 0.95 -21.89
CA ALA A 98 -2.50 -0.40 -22.34
C ALA A 98 -3.13 -1.44 -21.41
N LYS A 99 -3.51 -2.58 -21.97
CA LYS A 99 -3.85 -3.80 -21.22
C LYS A 99 -2.59 -4.62 -20.95
N MET A 100 -2.65 -5.57 -20.02
CA MET A 100 -1.52 -6.43 -19.65
C MET A 100 -0.79 -7.04 -20.87
N GLY A 101 -1.51 -7.59 -21.85
CA GLY A 101 -0.92 -8.21 -23.05
C GLY A 101 -0.32 -7.22 -24.05
N GLU A 102 -0.60 -5.93 -23.93
CA GLU A 102 -0.10 -4.86 -24.80
C GLU A 102 1.16 -4.17 -24.22
N LEU A 103 1.47 -4.44 -22.95
CA LEU A 103 2.65 -3.89 -22.28
C LEU A 103 3.95 -4.39 -22.94
N PRO A 104 5.04 -3.60 -22.91
CA PRO A 104 6.37 -4.11 -23.25
C PRO A 104 6.73 -5.35 -22.42
N LYS A 105 7.44 -6.32 -23.02
CA LYS A 105 7.79 -7.55 -22.31
C LYS A 105 8.57 -7.31 -21.01
N ASP A 106 9.35 -6.23 -20.95
CA ASP A 106 10.13 -5.83 -19.77
C ASP A 106 9.26 -5.30 -18.61
N VAL A 107 8.01 -4.94 -18.88
CA VAL A 107 7.05 -4.40 -17.91
C VAL A 107 6.00 -5.44 -17.52
N GLN A 108 5.79 -6.48 -18.35
CA GLN A 108 4.90 -7.60 -18.04
C GLN A 108 5.45 -8.43 -16.87
N PHE A 109 4.59 -9.21 -16.25
CA PHE A 109 5.03 -10.28 -15.36
C PHE A 109 5.98 -11.23 -16.10
N ASP A 110 7.02 -11.70 -15.40
CA ASP A 110 7.75 -12.87 -15.86
C ASP A 110 6.89 -14.13 -15.68
N GLU A 111 7.35 -15.26 -16.26
CA GLU A 111 6.57 -16.52 -16.25
C GLU A 111 6.31 -17.04 -14.83
N GLU A 112 7.24 -16.80 -13.92
CA GLU A 112 7.16 -17.22 -12.54
C GLU A 112 6.13 -16.41 -11.77
N LYS A 113 6.18 -15.07 -11.91
CA LYS A 113 5.20 -14.14 -11.31
C LYS A 113 3.79 -14.38 -11.82
N ASP A 114 3.63 -14.55 -13.13
CA ASP A 114 2.33 -14.80 -13.76
C ASP A 114 1.73 -16.15 -13.29
N SER A 115 2.56 -17.19 -13.20
CA SER A 115 2.15 -18.51 -12.71
C SER A 115 1.72 -18.48 -11.25
N ASP A 116 2.52 -17.80 -10.40
CA ASP A 116 2.24 -17.71 -8.97
C ASP A 116 0.99 -16.87 -8.69
N PHE A 117 0.86 -15.71 -9.34
CA PHE A 117 -0.32 -14.86 -9.22
C PHE A 117 -1.59 -15.61 -9.63
N LYS A 118 -1.58 -16.31 -10.76
CA LYS A 118 -2.72 -17.13 -11.23
C LYS A 118 -3.04 -18.25 -10.24
N ARG A 119 -2.05 -18.96 -9.71
CA ARG A 119 -2.24 -20.04 -8.74
C ARG A 119 -2.92 -19.55 -7.47
N ASN A 120 -2.45 -18.45 -6.89
CA ASN A 120 -3.01 -17.89 -5.66
C ASN A 120 -4.44 -17.37 -5.90
N PHE A 121 -4.66 -16.71 -7.02
CA PHE A 121 -5.98 -16.23 -7.39
C PHE A 121 -6.98 -17.36 -7.69
N LEU A 122 -6.55 -18.42 -8.39
CA LEU A 122 -7.37 -19.60 -8.66
C LEU A 122 -7.72 -20.33 -7.37
N LYS A 123 -6.78 -20.48 -6.44
CA LYS A 123 -7.05 -21.09 -5.12
C LYS A 123 -8.14 -20.32 -4.37
N ALA A 124 -8.05 -18.99 -4.35
CA ALA A 124 -9.08 -18.16 -3.73
C ALA A 124 -10.47 -18.34 -4.36
N ILE A 125 -10.52 -18.60 -5.69
CA ILE A 125 -11.77 -18.88 -6.41
C ILE A 125 -12.25 -20.32 -6.18
N GLU A 126 -11.36 -21.31 -6.15
CA GLU A 126 -11.70 -22.72 -5.91
C GLU A 126 -12.32 -22.90 -4.53
N ASP A 127 -11.76 -22.28 -3.52
CA ASP A 127 -12.31 -22.28 -2.15
C ASP A 127 -13.74 -21.69 -2.13
N LEU A 128 -14.02 -20.66 -2.95
CA LEU A 128 -15.38 -20.11 -3.16
C LEU A 128 -16.33 -21.10 -3.79
N VAL A 129 -15.89 -21.96 -4.71
CA VAL A 129 -16.72 -22.96 -5.37
C VAL A 129 -17.06 -24.10 -4.41
N ILE A 130 -16.13 -24.50 -3.55
CA ILE A 130 -16.35 -25.53 -2.53
C ILE A 130 -17.38 -25.05 -1.51
N ASP A 131 -17.27 -23.83 -1.02
CA ASP A 131 -18.26 -23.21 -0.14
C ASP A 131 -19.66 -23.13 -0.79
N LYS A 132 -19.74 -22.99 -2.12
CA LYS A 132 -21.01 -23.02 -2.88
C LYS A 132 -21.73 -24.36 -2.86
N VAL A 133 -21.02 -25.44 -2.78
CA VAL A 133 -21.60 -26.80 -2.84
C VAL A 133 -22.08 -27.26 -1.47
N ASP A 134 -21.40 -26.85 -0.38
CA ASP A 134 -21.60 -27.42 0.96
C ASP A 134 -22.61 -26.68 1.87
N GLY A 135 -23.20 -25.57 1.47
CA GLY A 135 -24.14 -24.90 2.38
C GLY A 135 -24.47 -23.43 2.09
N PHE A 136 -24.46 -23.03 0.84
CA PHE A 136 -24.60 -21.66 0.36
C PHE A 136 -25.87 -20.90 0.79
N PHE A 137 -26.87 -21.59 1.29
CA PHE A 137 -28.16 -21.02 1.67
C PHE A 137 -28.35 -20.83 3.19
N GLU A 138 -27.32 -21.17 3.99
CA GLU A 138 -27.44 -20.99 5.44
C GLU A 138 -26.94 -19.60 5.84
N SER A 139 -27.80 -18.83 6.51
CA SER A 139 -27.44 -17.60 7.19
C SER A 139 -26.59 -17.92 8.41
N TRP A 140 -25.62 -17.06 8.73
CA TRP A 140 -24.86 -17.12 9.96
C TRP A 140 -25.79 -17.10 11.19
N LYS A 141 -25.62 -18.02 12.12
CA LYS A 141 -26.40 -18.12 13.36
C LYS A 141 -25.62 -17.56 14.55
N ASP A 142 -24.30 -17.71 14.53
CA ASP A 142 -23.39 -17.25 15.58
C ASP A 142 -22.08 -16.71 14.98
N ILE A 143 -21.40 -15.87 15.75
CA ILE A 143 -20.05 -15.35 15.38
C ILE A 143 -19.05 -16.49 15.13
N ALA A 144 -19.19 -17.59 15.85
CA ALA A 144 -18.30 -18.75 15.70
C ALA A 144 -18.40 -19.42 14.33
N ASP A 145 -19.52 -19.28 13.62
CA ASP A 145 -19.75 -19.89 12.31
C ASP A 145 -18.76 -19.36 11.25
N PHE A 146 -18.27 -18.12 11.41
CA PHE A 146 -17.24 -17.54 10.53
C PHE A 146 -15.92 -18.33 10.52
N LYS A 147 -15.69 -19.23 11.49
CA LYS A 147 -14.54 -20.15 11.45
C LYS A 147 -14.63 -21.16 10.33
N GLU A 148 -15.82 -21.49 9.87
CA GLU A 148 -16.03 -22.49 8.83
C GLU A 148 -15.35 -22.10 7.49
N ILE A 149 -15.38 -20.81 7.14
CA ILE A 149 -14.72 -20.34 5.90
C ILE A 149 -13.19 -20.23 6.04
N LEU A 150 -12.65 -20.28 7.25
CA LEU A 150 -11.21 -20.24 7.50
C LEU A 150 -10.53 -21.61 7.40
N VAL A 151 -11.28 -22.72 7.40
CA VAL A 151 -10.71 -24.09 7.38
C VAL A 151 -9.91 -24.40 6.12
N HIS A 152 -10.20 -23.72 5.01
CA HIS A 152 -9.51 -23.88 3.72
C HIS A 152 -8.14 -23.20 3.70
N TYR A 153 -7.87 -22.31 4.66
CA TYR A 153 -6.61 -21.57 4.78
C TYR A 153 -5.77 -22.17 5.91
N ASN A 154 -4.55 -22.57 5.62
CA ASN A 154 -3.64 -23.11 6.64
C ASN A 154 -3.26 -22.01 7.64
N ILE A 155 -4.05 -21.86 8.70
CA ILE A 155 -3.84 -20.87 9.75
C ILE A 155 -2.72 -21.35 10.66
N LYS A 156 -1.47 -21.07 10.31
CA LYS A 156 -0.32 -21.10 11.22
C LYS A 156 0.02 -19.67 11.70
N ASN A 157 -0.98 -18.82 11.79
CA ASN A 157 -0.80 -17.40 12.03
C ASN A 157 -1.28 -17.03 13.43
N THR A 158 -0.35 -16.88 14.35
CA THR A 158 -0.63 -16.51 15.73
C THR A 158 -1.32 -15.14 15.87
N LEU A 159 -1.10 -14.21 14.93
CA LEU A 159 -1.74 -12.90 14.98
C LEU A 159 -3.24 -12.99 14.63
N LEU A 160 -3.60 -13.69 13.55
CA LEU A 160 -5.01 -13.93 13.21
C LEU A 160 -5.74 -14.67 14.35
N GLU A 161 -5.10 -15.66 14.99
CA GLU A 161 -5.67 -16.35 16.16
C GLU A 161 -5.94 -15.39 17.31
N ASN A 162 -5.01 -14.48 17.62
CA ASN A 162 -5.23 -13.43 18.62
C ASN A 162 -6.37 -12.47 18.22
N VAL A 163 -6.43 -12.09 16.95
CA VAL A 163 -7.54 -11.27 16.44
C VAL A 163 -8.87 -12.00 16.58
N MET A 164 -8.96 -13.27 16.21
CA MET A 164 -10.18 -14.09 16.37
C MET A 164 -10.63 -14.19 17.83
N GLN A 165 -9.69 -14.24 18.76
CA GLN A 165 -9.98 -14.33 20.19
C GLN A 165 -10.44 -12.99 20.77
N ASP A 166 -9.77 -11.88 20.41
CA ASP A 166 -9.90 -10.60 21.12
C ASP A 166 -10.44 -9.45 20.25
N TRP A 167 -10.93 -9.73 19.04
CA TRP A 167 -11.43 -8.73 18.08
C TRP A 167 -12.46 -7.75 18.66
N ASN A 168 -13.29 -8.20 19.62
CA ASN A 168 -14.33 -7.40 20.25
C ASN A 168 -13.84 -6.61 21.48
N LYS A 169 -12.58 -6.79 21.90
CA LYS A 169 -11.97 -6.05 23.01
C LYS A 169 -11.57 -4.64 22.57
N ASP A 170 -11.75 -3.69 23.47
CA ASP A 170 -11.46 -2.28 23.17
C ASP A 170 -9.97 -2.03 22.95
N TYR A 171 -9.08 -2.74 23.68
CA TYR A 171 -7.64 -2.61 23.45
C TYR A 171 -7.21 -3.12 22.07
N MET A 172 -7.82 -4.21 21.57
CA MET A 172 -7.52 -4.76 20.25
C MET A 172 -8.02 -3.82 19.16
N PHE A 173 -9.19 -3.22 19.36
CA PHE A 173 -9.72 -2.19 18.47
C PHE A 173 -8.78 -0.99 18.36
N GLY A 174 -8.26 -0.46 19.45
CA GLY A 174 -7.28 0.65 19.41
C GLY A 174 -5.94 0.24 18.84
N TYR A 175 -5.42 -0.95 19.22
CA TYR A 175 -4.14 -1.46 18.71
C TYR A 175 -4.13 -1.59 17.18
N GLN A 176 -5.24 -2.03 16.58
CA GLN A 176 -5.35 -2.16 15.12
C GLN A 176 -5.24 -0.80 14.40
N PHE A 177 -5.67 0.32 14.99
CA PHE A 177 -5.44 1.66 14.43
C PHE A 177 -3.99 2.11 14.44
N LEU A 178 -3.18 1.53 15.32
CA LEU A 178 -1.74 1.82 15.37
C LEU A 178 -0.94 0.86 14.47
N ASN A 179 -1.28 -0.43 14.47
CA ASN A 179 -0.43 -1.49 13.95
C ASN A 179 -1.16 -2.47 13.00
N GLY A 180 -2.38 -2.14 12.58
CA GLY A 180 -3.13 -2.88 11.55
C GLY A 180 -2.82 -2.36 10.14
N CYS A 181 -3.70 -2.70 9.19
CA CYS A 181 -3.52 -2.34 7.78
C CYS A 181 -3.71 -0.85 7.47
N ASN A 182 -4.36 -0.07 8.35
CA ASN A 182 -4.64 1.35 8.10
C ASN A 182 -4.11 2.25 9.23
N PRO A 183 -2.80 2.27 9.48
CA PRO A 183 -2.21 2.96 10.63
C PRO A 183 -2.14 4.49 10.47
N VAL A 184 -2.59 5.02 9.33
CA VAL A 184 -2.50 6.44 8.98
C VAL A 184 -3.78 7.23 9.27
N MET A 185 -4.85 6.57 9.76
CA MET A 185 -6.15 7.22 10.00
C MET A 185 -6.24 7.90 11.37
N ILE A 186 -5.59 7.37 12.38
CA ILE A 186 -5.65 7.89 13.75
C ILE A 186 -4.79 9.15 13.91
N ARG A 187 -5.32 10.14 14.62
CA ARG A 187 -4.61 11.39 14.95
C ARG A 187 -4.93 11.86 16.36
N LYS A 188 -4.01 12.61 16.94
CA LYS A 188 -4.22 13.29 18.24
C LYS A 188 -5.34 14.31 18.13
N CYS A 189 -6.22 14.38 19.13
CA CYS A 189 -7.34 15.30 19.18
C CYS A 189 -7.15 16.29 20.32
N MET A 190 -6.86 17.55 20.00
CA MET A 190 -6.70 18.62 21.00
C MET A 190 -8.01 19.40 21.23
N LYS A 191 -8.97 19.28 20.31
CA LYS A 191 -10.30 19.90 20.38
C LYS A 191 -11.29 19.01 19.65
N LEU A 192 -12.44 18.73 20.26
CA LEU A 192 -13.50 17.98 19.60
C LEU A 192 -14.08 18.78 18.44
N PRO A 193 -14.36 18.15 17.28
CA PRO A 193 -15.11 18.79 16.20
C PRO A 193 -16.54 19.12 16.65
N ASP A 194 -17.08 20.26 16.21
CA ASP A 194 -18.47 20.67 16.54
C ASP A 194 -19.52 19.65 16.06
N LYS A 195 -19.21 18.90 14.99
CA LYS A 195 -20.03 17.79 14.44
C LYS A 195 -20.04 16.53 15.32
N PHE A 196 -19.25 16.49 16.40
CA PHE A 196 -19.14 15.35 17.30
C PHE A 196 -19.28 15.81 18.76
N PRO A 197 -20.52 16.05 19.23
CA PRO A 197 -20.81 16.71 20.49
C PRO A 197 -20.70 15.77 21.71
N VAL A 198 -19.56 15.12 21.89
CA VAL A 198 -19.26 14.31 23.07
C VAL A 198 -19.04 15.21 24.26
N THR A 199 -19.74 14.92 25.38
CA THR A 199 -19.59 15.66 26.64
C THR A 199 -18.77 14.88 27.67
N HIS A 200 -18.24 15.59 28.67
CA HIS A 200 -17.53 14.95 29.78
C HIS A 200 -18.40 13.89 30.48
N GLU A 201 -19.68 14.20 30.74
CA GLU A 201 -20.61 13.29 31.39
C GLU A 201 -20.78 11.95 30.65
N MET A 202 -20.72 11.96 29.33
CA MET A 202 -20.83 10.74 28.52
C MET A 202 -19.65 9.81 28.73
N VAL A 203 -18.44 10.34 28.93
CA VAL A 203 -17.19 9.55 28.91
C VAL A 203 -16.45 9.52 30.26
N LYS A 204 -16.92 10.23 31.28
CA LYS A 204 -16.24 10.33 32.59
C LYS A 204 -15.88 8.99 33.22
N GLY A 205 -16.68 7.94 32.97
CA GLY A 205 -16.43 6.59 33.47
C GLY A 205 -15.26 5.86 32.80
N CYS A 206 -14.81 6.37 31.65
CA CYS A 206 -13.69 5.80 30.87
C CYS A 206 -12.37 6.51 31.13
N LEU A 207 -12.42 7.72 31.70
CA LEU A 207 -11.25 8.54 31.93
C LEU A 207 -10.59 8.20 33.28
N LYS A 208 -9.35 8.62 33.44
CA LYS A 208 -8.65 8.55 34.73
C LYS A 208 -9.48 9.19 35.82
N LYS A 209 -9.53 8.55 36.98
CA LYS A 209 -10.32 9.03 38.13
C LYS A 209 -9.90 10.47 38.52
N GLY A 210 -10.88 11.36 38.50
CA GLY A 210 -10.69 12.77 38.85
C GLY A 210 -10.24 13.67 37.71
N SER A 211 -10.04 13.12 36.51
CA SER A 211 -9.71 13.91 35.33
C SER A 211 -10.97 14.25 34.52
N THR A 212 -10.96 15.38 33.85
CA THR A 212 -12.02 15.81 32.94
C THR A 212 -11.64 15.55 31.48
N LEU A 213 -12.62 15.46 30.59
CA LEU A 213 -12.37 15.32 29.15
C LEU A 213 -11.50 16.47 28.60
N GLN A 214 -11.71 17.69 29.12
CA GLN A 214 -10.93 18.86 28.71
C GLN A 214 -9.47 18.74 29.12
N GLU A 215 -9.18 18.26 30.33
CA GLU A 215 -7.82 18.02 30.79
C GLU A 215 -7.13 16.94 29.96
N GLU A 216 -7.83 15.84 29.64
CA GLU A 216 -7.28 14.76 28.81
C GLU A 216 -7.03 15.20 27.35
N LEU A 217 -7.88 16.07 26.78
CA LEU A 217 -7.64 16.72 25.49
C LEU A 217 -6.36 17.57 25.53
N GLN A 218 -6.19 18.41 26.56
CA GLN A 218 -5.02 19.27 26.72
C GLN A 218 -3.75 18.46 26.98
N ALA A 219 -3.85 17.35 27.70
CA ALA A 219 -2.74 16.43 27.98
C ALA A 219 -2.34 15.60 26.74
N GLY A 220 -3.11 15.65 25.63
CA GLY A 220 -2.83 14.89 24.40
C GLY A 220 -3.10 13.39 24.54
N ASN A 221 -3.98 12.98 25.48
CA ASN A 221 -4.37 11.59 25.69
C ASN A 221 -5.60 11.18 24.87
N ILE A 222 -6.22 12.12 24.15
CA ILE A 222 -7.41 11.88 23.31
C ILE A 222 -6.98 11.81 21.85
N TYR A 223 -7.52 10.82 21.13
CA TYR A 223 -7.30 10.58 19.72
C TYR A 223 -8.63 10.49 18.98
N ILE A 224 -8.60 10.71 17.67
CA ILE A 224 -9.80 10.67 16.85
C ILE A 224 -9.51 9.97 15.52
N VAL A 225 -10.49 9.21 15.05
CA VAL A 225 -10.57 8.70 13.67
C VAL A 225 -11.85 9.26 13.07
N ASP A 226 -11.75 9.92 11.93
CA ASP A 226 -12.87 10.60 11.28
C ASP A 226 -12.92 10.20 9.81
N TYR A 227 -13.98 9.51 9.42
CA TYR A 227 -14.20 9.04 8.05
C TYR A 227 -15.06 10.01 7.23
N GLU A 228 -14.88 11.31 7.43
CA GLU A 228 -15.59 12.36 6.64
C GLU A 228 -15.49 12.14 5.13
N ILE A 229 -14.40 11.55 4.68
CA ILE A 229 -14.15 11.22 3.27
C ILE A 229 -15.25 10.32 2.66
N LEU A 230 -15.96 9.54 3.48
CA LEU A 230 -17.09 8.69 3.07
C LEU A 230 -18.43 9.45 3.03
N ASN A 231 -18.48 10.68 3.53
CA ASN A 231 -19.73 11.43 3.56
C ASN A 231 -20.20 11.77 2.14
N GLY A 232 -21.44 11.38 1.81
CA GLY A 232 -22.01 11.57 0.48
C GLY A 232 -21.48 10.64 -0.61
N VAL A 233 -20.73 9.58 -0.25
CA VAL A 233 -20.37 8.49 -1.18
C VAL A 233 -21.59 7.58 -1.35
N PRO A 234 -22.05 7.31 -2.59
CA PRO A 234 -23.21 6.48 -2.81
C PRO A 234 -22.93 5.00 -2.52
N ALA A 235 -23.87 4.34 -1.85
CA ALA A 235 -23.85 2.91 -1.63
C ALA A 235 -24.11 2.11 -2.93
N ALA A 236 -23.68 0.85 -2.96
CA ALA A 236 -23.85 -0.04 -4.11
C ALA A 236 -25.33 -0.38 -4.38
N SER A 237 -26.12 -0.58 -3.32
CA SER A 237 -27.53 -0.93 -3.37
C SER A 237 -28.24 -0.59 -2.07
N SER A 238 -29.55 -0.82 -2.02
CA SER A 238 -30.36 -0.70 -0.78
C SER A 238 -30.06 -1.81 0.25
N GLU A 239 -29.34 -2.84 -0.11
CA GLU A 239 -28.98 -3.96 0.75
C GLU A 239 -27.53 -3.91 1.25
N ARG A 240 -26.77 -2.90 0.83
CA ARG A 240 -25.38 -2.69 1.23
C ARG A 240 -25.22 -1.26 1.71
N HIS A 241 -24.89 -1.12 2.97
CA HIS A 241 -24.85 0.17 3.63
C HIS A 241 -23.41 0.59 3.96
N LEU A 242 -23.19 1.88 3.95
CA LEU A 242 -21.94 2.48 4.44
C LEU A 242 -22.28 3.66 5.35
N THR A 243 -21.33 3.99 6.22
CA THR A 243 -21.40 5.16 7.11
C THR A 243 -20.13 5.98 6.99
N ALA A 244 -20.19 7.22 7.48
CA ALA A 244 -19.03 8.09 7.65
C ALA A 244 -18.81 8.33 9.16
N PRO A 245 -18.32 7.35 9.92
CA PRO A 245 -18.27 7.40 11.37
C PRO A 245 -17.16 8.31 11.88
N ILE A 246 -17.34 8.75 13.13
CA ILE A 246 -16.32 9.42 13.94
C ILE A 246 -16.14 8.59 15.21
N CYS A 247 -14.90 8.26 15.56
CA CYS A 247 -14.56 7.51 16.77
C CYS A 247 -13.57 8.30 17.62
N LEU A 248 -13.90 8.50 18.89
CA LEU A 248 -13.03 9.07 19.90
C LEU A 248 -12.34 7.96 20.66
N LEU A 249 -11.01 8.06 20.79
CA LEU A 249 -10.20 7.10 21.51
C LEU A 249 -9.44 7.80 22.64
N TYR A 250 -9.09 7.04 23.67
CA TYR A 250 -8.40 7.52 24.85
C TYR A 250 -7.20 6.63 25.16
N LYS A 251 -6.06 7.24 25.49
CA LYS A 251 -4.89 6.54 26.02
C LYS A 251 -5.08 6.36 27.53
N ASN A 252 -5.37 5.14 27.95
CA ASN A 252 -5.60 4.81 29.34
C ASN A 252 -4.30 4.71 30.17
N GLU A 253 -4.42 4.48 31.48
CA GLU A 253 -3.28 4.37 32.40
C GLU A 253 -2.37 3.14 32.15
N LEU A 254 -2.78 2.20 31.26
CA LEU A 254 -1.98 1.06 30.80
C LEU A 254 -1.27 1.34 29.47
N ASP A 255 -1.25 2.59 29.01
CA ASP A 255 -0.75 3.00 27.68
C ASP A 255 -1.44 2.24 26.52
N GLN A 256 -2.73 1.91 26.70
CA GLN A 256 -3.56 1.34 25.65
C GLN A 256 -4.45 2.43 25.06
N ILE A 257 -4.52 2.48 23.74
CA ILE A 257 -5.52 3.29 23.03
C ILE A 257 -6.82 2.51 22.97
N VAL A 258 -7.90 3.05 23.54
CA VAL A 258 -9.21 2.39 23.60
C VAL A 258 -10.31 3.32 23.10
N PRO A 259 -11.32 2.84 22.37
CA PRO A 259 -12.45 3.65 21.95
C PRO A 259 -13.34 3.99 23.13
N ILE A 260 -13.85 5.23 23.18
CA ILE A 260 -14.72 5.72 24.27
C ILE A 260 -16.05 6.27 23.77
N ALA A 261 -16.12 6.76 22.52
CA ALA A 261 -17.36 7.26 21.92
C ALA A 261 -17.32 7.07 20.39
N ILE A 262 -18.45 6.69 19.80
CA ILE A 262 -18.61 6.48 18.35
C ILE A 262 -19.92 7.13 17.89
N GLN A 263 -19.84 7.96 16.83
CA GLN A 263 -20.99 8.49 16.08
C GLN A 263 -20.92 7.94 14.66
N LEU A 264 -22.00 7.37 14.13
CA LEU A 264 -22.00 6.70 12.81
C LEU A 264 -22.29 7.63 11.63
N SER A 265 -22.49 8.92 11.88
CA SER A 265 -22.79 9.93 10.86
C SER A 265 -21.95 11.18 11.09
N GLN A 266 -21.71 11.93 10.04
CA GLN A 266 -21.06 13.26 10.11
C GLN A 266 -22.02 14.36 10.62
N THR A 267 -23.32 14.08 10.65
CA THR A 267 -24.36 15.03 11.09
C THR A 267 -24.89 14.58 12.46
N PRO A 268 -24.64 15.33 13.55
CA PRO A 268 -25.21 15.03 14.85
C PRO A 268 -26.71 15.24 14.87
N GLY A 269 -27.43 14.50 15.71
CA GLY A 269 -28.89 14.64 15.86
C GLY A 269 -29.52 13.41 16.52
N GLU A 270 -30.84 13.45 16.74
CA GLU A 270 -31.58 12.38 17.40
C GLU A 270 -31.47 11.03 16.67
N MET A 271 -31.36 11.05 15.32
CA MET A 271 -31.21 9.86 14.49
C MET A 271 -29.73 9.42 14.32
N SER A 272 -28.81 10.07 15.02
CA SER A 272 -27.37 9.75 15.01
C SER A 272 -26.83 9.71 16.44
N PRO A 273 -27.22 8.68 17.21
CA PRO A 273 -26.80 8.55 18.61
C PRO A 273 -25.27 8.38 18.71
N ILE A 274 -24.70 8.92 19.80
CA ILE A 274 -23.31 8.67 20.15
C ILE A 274 -23.26 7.40 21.00
N PHE A 275 -22.71 6.32 20.44
CA PHE A 275 -22.47 5.07 21.17
C PHE A 275 -21.28 5.22 22.10
N LEU A 276 -21.39 4.66 23.29
CA LEU A 276 -20.40 4.75 24.37
C LEU A 276 -19.95 3.35 24.80
N SER A 277 -18.74 3.23 25.30
CA SER A 277 -18.24 1.95 25.86
C SER A 277 -19.02 1.48 27.08
N SER A 278 -19.81 2.35 27.70
CA SER A 278 -20.74 2.03 28.80
C SER A 278 -22.13 1.56 28.36
N ASP A 279 -22.45 1.61 27.05
CA ASP A 279 -23.74 1.17 26.52
C ASP A 279 -23.89 -0.38 26.57
N ASN A 280 -25.02 -0.89 26.12
CA ASN A 280 -25.24 -2.33 25.96
C ASN A 280 -24.10 -2.92 25.06
N LYS A 281 -23.62 -4.10 25.47
CA LYS A 281 -22.49 -4.78 24.78
C LYS A 281 -22.71 -4.98 23.27
N TYR A 282 -23.94 -5.17 22.82
CA TYR A 282 -24.24 -5.37 21.40
C TYR A 282 -24.33 -4.06 20.63
N ASP A 283 -24.86 -2.99 21.24
CA ASP A 283 -24.82 -1.64 20.67
C ASP A 283 -23.37 -1.20 20.44
N TRP A 284 -22.52 -1.37 21.47
CA TRP A 284 -21.09 -1.02 21.40
C TRP A 284 -20.32 -1.87 20.39
N MET A 285 -20.59 -3.17 20.37
CA MET A 285 -20.00 -4.11 19.42
C MET A 285 -20.33 -3.71 17.97
N LEU A 286 -21.62 -3.47 17.68
CA LEU A 286 -22.07 -3.07 16.35
C LEU A 286 -21.51 -1.71 15.93
N ALA A 287 -21.42 -0.75 16.85
CA ALA A 287 -20.81 0.55 16.56
C ALA A 287 -19.32 0.40 16.15
N LYS A 288 -18.56 -0.45 16.83
CA LYS A 288 -17.17 -0.78 16.45
C LYS A 288 -17.08 -1.48 15.09
N MET A 289 -17.98 -2.41 14.78
CA MET A 289 -18.04 -3.08 13.47
C MET A 289 -18.30 -2.08 12.34
N TRP A 290 -19.17 -1.09 12.55
CA TRP A 290 -19.41 -0.03 11.58
C TRP A 290 -18.17 0.82 11.31
N VAL A 291 -17.42 1.18 12.36
CA VAL A 291 -16.14 1.89 12.21
C VAL A 291 -15.16 1.03 11.41
N ARG A 292 -15.07 -0.27 11.71
CA ARG A 292 -14.17 -1.20 11.01
C ARG A 292 -14.57 -1.43 9.56
N SER A 293 -15.86 -1.52 9.25
CA SER A 293 -16.33 -1.61 7.86
C SER A 293 -15.98 -0.37 7.06
N SER A 294 -16.10 0.81 7.65
CA SER A 294 -15.69 2.08 7.04
C SER A 294 -14.16 2.16 6.87
N ASP A 295 -13.41 1.70 7.87
CA ASP A 295 -11.95 1.59 7.80
C ASP A 295 -11.49 0.65 6.69
N PHE A 296 -12.10 -0.53 6.56
CA PHE A 296 -11.83 -1.48 5.49
C PHE A 296 -11.99 -0.82 4.11
N LEU A 297 -13.08 -0.10 3.89
CA LEU A 297 -13.37 0.56 2.61
C LEU A 297 -12.34 1.66 2.29
N VAL A 298 -12.02 2.52 3.27
CA VAL A 298 -11.02 3.59 3.09
C VAL A 298 -9.62 3.00 2.94
N HIS A 299 -9.30 1.94 3.69
CA HIS A 299 -8.04 1.23 3.52
C HIS A 299 -7.90 0.71 2.10
N GLN A 300 -8.84 -0.10 1.61
CA GLN A 300 -8.74 -0.75 0.31
C GLN A 300 -8.59 0.25 -0.84
N LEU A 301 -9.39 1.32 -0.85
CA LEU A 301 -9.43 2.25 -1.98
C LEU A 301 -8.51 3.45 -1.85
N VAL A 302 -8.31 3.97 -0.65
CA VAL A 302 -7.53 5.20 -0.45
C VAL A 302 -6.12 4.90 0.01
N THR A 303 -5.97 4.22 1.13
CA THR A 303 -4.64 4.00 1.73
C THR A 303 -3.83 2.99 0.93
N HIS A 304 -4.45 1.91 0.46
CA HIS A 304 -3.81 0.87 -0.34
C HIS A 304 -3.84 1.20 -1.84
N LEU A 305 -5.02 1.16 -2.50
CA LEU A 305 -5.08 1.34 -3.96
C LEU A 305 -4.53 2.70 -4.40
N LEU A 306 -5.11 3.82 -3.91
CA LEU A 306 -4.72 5.15 -4.39
C LEU A 306 -3.28 5.50 -3.97
N LYS A 307 -3.01 5.48 -2.65
CA LYS A 307 -1.76 6.04 -2.11
C LYS A 307 -0.53 5.15 -2.33
N THR A 308 -0.69 3.88 -2.71
CA THR A 308 0.44 3.02 -3.06
C THR A 308 0.40 2.61 -4.53
N HIS A 309 -0.56 1.82 -4.97
CA HIS A 309 -0.62 1.28 -6.33
C HIS A 309 -0.69 2.37 -7.41
N LEU A 310 -1.72 3.22 -7.35
CA LEU A 310 -1.96 4.20 -8.42
C LEU A 310 -0.89 5.30 -8.45
N LEU A 311 -0.42 5.77 -7.28
CA LEU A 311 0.65 6.76 -7.24
C LEU A 311 1.99 6.17 -7.70
N SER A 312 2.32 4.93 -7.33
CA SER A 312 3.54 4.26 -7.81
C SER A 312 3.53 4.10 -9.35
N GLU A 313 2.37 3.81 -9.94
CA GLU A 313 2.24 3.79 -11.41
C GLU A 313 2.47 5.18 -12.03
N VAL A 314 1.94 6.24 -11.41
CA VAL A 314 2.20 7.61 -11.87
C VAL A 314 3.69 7.94 -11.82
N PHE A 315 4.39 7.55 -10.76
CA PHE A 315 5.84 7.75 -10.64
C PHE A 315 6.61 6.94 -11.67
N GLU A 316 6.27 5.67 -11.87
CA GLU A 316 6.87 4.80 -12.89
C GLU A 316 6.65 5.34 -14.29
N MET A 317 5.44 5.74 -14.64
CA MET A 317 5.11 6.33 -15.92
C MET A 317 5.89 7.63 -16.17
N ALA A 318 5.97 8.51 -15.16
CA ALA A 318 6.74 9.75 -15.26
C ALA A 318 8.24 9.46 -15.47
N MET A 319 8.79 8.50 -14.73
CA MET A 319 10.19 8.04 -14.88
C MET A 319 10.47 7.55 -16.31
N TYR A 320 9.67 6.62 -16.85
CA TYR A 320 9.86 6.11 -18.21
C TYR A 320 9.76 7.18 -19.28
N ARG A 321 8.88 8.16 -19.09
CA ARG A 321 8.60 9.20 -20.09
C ARG A 321 9.59 10.36 -20.10
N GLN A 322 10.25 10.64 -18.96
CA GLN A 322 11.03 11.87 -18.77
C GLN A 322 12.52 11.62 -18.53
N LEU A 323 12.91 10.43 -18.07
CA LEU A 323 14.28 10.12 -17.72
C LEU A 323 14.88 9.12 -18.72
N SER A 324 16.09 9.39 -19.21
CA SER A 324 16.83 8.42 -20.04
C SER A 324 17.33 7.25 -19.20
N ALA A 325 17.60 6.10 -19.82
CA ALA A 325 18.09 4.90 -19.12
C ALA A 325 19.43 5.10 -18.39
N VAL A 326 20.21 6.10 -18.82
CA VAL A 326 21.49 6.46 -18.20
C VAL A 326 21.35 7.54 -17.13
N HIS A 327 20.14 8.08 -16.92
CA HIS A 327 19.91 9.06 -15.87
C HIS A 327 20.05 8.40 -14.48
N PRO A 328 20.81 8.99 -13.51
CA PRO A 328 21.01 8.37 -12.20
C PRO A 328 19.70 8.07 -11.45
N VAL A 329 18.74 8.99 -11.47
CA VAL A 329 17.41 8.77 -10.85
C VAL A 329 16.65 7.62 -11.52
N TYR A 330 16.72 7.46 -12.84
CA TYR A 330 16.13 6.30 -13.52
C TYR A 330 16.73 4.99 -13.00
N LYS A 331 18.06 4.91 -12.92
CA LYS A 331 18.77 3.72 -12.44
C LYS A 331 18.44 3.40 -10.96
N LEU A 332 18.29 4.43 -10.13
CA LEU A 332 17.93 4.30 -8.73
C LEU A 332 16.51 3.75 -8.56
N LEU A 333 15.55 4.25 -9.33
CA LEU A 333 14.14 3.88 -9.19
C LEU A 333 13.77 2.54 -9.84
N MET A 334 14.56 2.03 -10.79
CA MET A 334 14.23 0.79 -11.54
C MET A 334 13.87 -0.42 -10.65
N PRO A 335 14.59 -0.71 -9.56
CA PRO A 335 14.21 -1.82 -8.66
C PRO A 335 12.84 -1.61 -7.99
N HIS A 336 12.41 -0.36 -7.84
CA HIS A 336 11.22 0.03 -7.07
C HIS A 336 9.96 0.21 -7.94
N VAL A 337 10.04 -0.12 -9.23
CA VAL A 337 8.91 -0.06 -10.18
C VAL A 337 8.62 -1.40 -10.84
N ARG A 338 9.38 -2.45 -10.52
CA ARG A 338 9.22 -3.78 -11.14
C ARG A 338 7.80 -4.30 -10.94
N PHE A 339 7.11 -4.63 -12.03
CA PHE A 339 5.75 -5.17 -12.08
C PHE A 339 4.62 -4.22 -11.65
N THR A 340 4.90 -2.99 -11.25
CA THR A 340 3.86 -2.07 -10.75
C THR A 340 2.80 -1.76 -11.80
N ILE A 341 3.20 -1.40 -13.02
CA ILE A 341 2.24 -1.20 -14.12
C ILE A 341 1.48 -2.49 -14.44
N ALA A 342 2.16 -3.65 -14.41
CA ALA A 342 1.54 -4.94 -14.72
C ALA A 342 0.46 -5.31 -13.69
N ILE A 343 0.76 -5.25 -12.39
CA ILE A 343 -0.23 -5.57 -11.35
C ILE A 343 -1.41 -4.60 -11.39
N ASN A 344 -1.18 -3.32 -11.67
CA ASN A 344 -2.25 -2.34 -11.76
C ASN A 344 -3.14 -2.56 -12.99
N ALA A 345 -2.58 -3.00 -14.12
CA ALA A 345 -3.36 -3.38 -15.29
C ALA A 345 -4.29 -4.58 -14.97
N GLU A 346 -3.78 -5.60 -14.28
CA GLU A 346 -4.56 -6.74 -13.80
C GLU A 346 -5.62 -6.32 -12.77
N ALA A 347 -5.27 -5.44 -11.81
CA ALA A 347 -6.18 -4.95 -10.80
C ALA A 347 -7.36 -4.17 -11.39
N ARG A 348 -7.11 -3.33 -12.40
CA ARG A 348 -8.17 -2.60 -13.11
C ARG A 348 -9.17 -3.53 -13.79
N GLU A 349 -8.72 -4.67 -14.30
CA GLU A 349 -9.59 -5.64 -14.96
C GLU A 349 -10.30 -6.55 -13.96
N LYS A 350 -9.57 -7.14 -13.00
CA LYS A 350 -10.07 -8.23 -12.15
C LYS A 350 -10.60 -7.79 -10.79
N LEU A 351 -10.07 -6.70 -10.22
CA LEU A 351 -10.41 -6.29 -8.85
C LEU A 351 -11.40 -5.12 -8.82
N ILE A 352 -11.13 -4.04 -9.55
CA ILE A 352 -11.86 -2.77 -9.46
C ILE A 352 -12.68 -2.42 -10.71
N GLY A 353 -12.63 -3.24 -11.78
CA GLY A 353 -13.49 -3.10 -12.95
C GLY A 353 -14.96 -3.35 -12.62
N GLU A 354 -15.87 -3.13 -13.59
CA GLU A 354 -17.33 -3.26 -13.40
C GLU A 354 -17.74 -4.63 -12.84
N GLU A 355 -17.07 -5.71 -13.28
CA GLU A 355 -17.28 -7.08 -12.81
C GLU A 355 -16.24 -7.50 -11.74
N GLY A 356 -15.45 -6.55 -11.26
CA GLY A 356 -14.37 -6.81 -10.33
C GLY A 356 -14.85 -7.32 -8.97
N ILE A 357 -14.02 -8.13 -8.31
CA ILE A 357 -14.39 -8.78 -7.06
C ILE A 357 -14.66 -7.75 -5.94
N PHE A 358 -13.94 -6.62 -5.95
CA PHE A 358 -14.12 -5.57 -4.94
C PHE A 358 -15.54 -4.98 -4.99
N ILE A 359 -16.10 -4.78 -6.19
CA ILE A 359 -17.50 -4.32 -6.38
C ILE A 359 -18.49 -5.33 -5.78
N LYS A 360 -18.19 -6.62 -5.87
CA LYS A 360 -19.05 -7.70 -5.37
C LYS A 360 -19.06 -7.79 -3.84
N VAL A 361 -17.95 -7.48 -3.18
CA VAL A 361 -17.80 -7.68 -1.74
C VAL A 361 -17.94 -6.40 -0.90
N SER A 362 -17.86 -5.21 -1.50
CA SER A 362 -17.87 -3.94 -0.76
C SER A 362 -19.25 -3.27 -0.72
N SER A 363 -19.36 -2.23 0.11
CA SER A 363 -20.58 -1.41 0.23
C SER A 363 -20.79 -0.42 -0.91
N ILE A 364 -19.86 -0.29 -1.86
CA ILE A 364 -19.94 0.68 -2.96
C ILE A 364 -19.75 0.02 -4.32
N ASN A 365 -20.28 0.66 -5.35
CA ASN A 365 -20.08 0.31 -6.76
C ASN A 365 -19.04 1.24 -7.43
N GLY A 366 -18.89 1.15 -8.74
CA GLY A 366 -17.94 1.99 -9.50
C GLY A 366 -18.16 3.50 -9.32
N ALA A 367 -19.40 3.97 -9.22
CA ALA A 367 -19.70 5.38 -8.97
C ALA A 367 -19.27 5.82 -7.55
N GLY A 368 -19.53 4.96 -6.54
CA GLY A 368 -19.08 5.21 -5.17
C GLY A 368 -17.56 5.20 -5.06
N MET A 369 -16.91 4.27 -5.76
CA MET A 369 -15.44 4.19 -5.83
C MET A 369 -14.84 5.47 -6.43
N GLY A 370 -15.32 5.89 -7.61
CA GLY A 370 -14.85 7.13 -8.25
C GLY A 370 -15.05 8.34 -7.35
N LYS A 371 -16.19 8.43 -6.65
CA LYS A 371 -16.45 9.52 -5.71
C LYS A 371 -15.49 9.52 -4.51
N LEU A 372 -15.20 8.34 -3.94
CA LEU A 372 -14.27 8.21 -2.81
C LEU A 372 -12.84 8.59 -3.22
N ILE A 373 -12.36 8.07 -4.35
CA ILE A 373 -11.04 8.42 -4.90
C ILE A 373 -10.96 9.92 -5.19
N GLN A 374 -11.99 10.51 -5.80
CA GLN A 374 -12.05 11.94 -6.05
C GLN A 374 -11.99 12.77 -4.75
N ASN A 375 -12.66 12.33 -3.69
CA ASN A 375 -12.59 12.99 -2.39
C ASN A 375 -11.17 12.89 -1.80
N ALA A 376 -10.53 11.73 -1.91
CA ALA A 376 -9.16 11.51 -1.45
C ALA A 376 -8.14 12.38 -2.20
N MET A 377 -8.27 12.48 -3.52
CA MET A 377 -7.38 13.30 -4.36
C MET A 377 -7.41 14.78 -3.99
N LYS A 378 -8.54 15.30 -3.48
CA LYS A 378 -8.65 16.70 -3.03
C LYS A 378 -7.78 17.02 -1.81
N THR A 379 -7.53 16.05 -0.99
CA THR A 379 -6.76 16.20 0.26
C THR A 379 -5.36 15.61 0.18
N LEU A 380 -5.05 14.90 -0.90
CA LEU A 380 -3.74 14.33 -1.14
C LEU A 380 -2.71 15.44 -1.38
N THR A 381 -1.65 15.43 -0.61
CA THR A 381 -0.52 16.35 -0.75
C THR A 381 0.78 15.57 -0.77
N TYR A 382 1.83 16.12 -1.37
CA TYR A 382 3.17 15.54 -1.33
C TYR A 382 3.61 15.25 0.12
N LYS A 383 3.41 16.19 1.04
CA LYS A 383 3.77 16.01 2.47
C LYS A 383 3.06 14.84 3.15
N SER A 384 1.87 14.47 2.67
CA SER A 384 1.15 13.30 3.21
C SER A 384 1.74 11.95 2.77
N LEU A 385 2.72 11.95 1.87
CA LEU A 385 3.50 10.78 1.47
C LEU A 385 4.83 10.70 2.21
N CYS A 386 5.26 11.79 2.84
CA CYS A 386 6.48 11.84 3.65
C CYS A 386 6.15 11.38 5.07
N VAL A 387 6.62 10.20 5.47
CA VAL A 387 6.27 9.60 6.78
C VAL A 387 6.55 10.52 7.96
N PRO A 388 7.71 11.19 8.08
CA PRO A 388 7.96 12.11 9.19
C PRO A 388 6.94 13.25 9.24
N GLU A 389 6.60 13.83 8.10
CA GLU A 389 5.65 14.94 7.99
C GLU A 389 4.21 14.48 8.30
N ASP A 390 3.80 13.29 7.84
CA ASP A 390 2.48 12.72 8.13
C ASP A 390 2.33 12.42 9.63
N ILE A 391 3.31 11.76 10.26
CA ILE A 391 3.32 11.46 11.69
C ILE A 391 3.19 12.76 12.51
N LYS A 392 3.98 13.78 12.18
CA LYS A 392 3.95 15.09 12.81
C LYS A 392 2.62 15.81 12.61
N ALA A 393 2.10 15.83 11.39
CA ALA A 393 0.82 16.49 11.08
C ALA A 393 -0.36 15.87 11.83
N ARG A 394 -0.29 14.56 12.13
CA ARG A 394 -1.28 13.85 12.94
C ARG A 394 -1.02 13.94 14.45
N GLY A 395 0.13 14.50 14.89
CA GLY A 395 0.53 14.59 16.31
C GLY A 395 0.81 13.22 16.94
N MET A 396 1.34 12.28 16.15
CA MET A 396 1.52 10.87 16.55
C MET A 396 2.97 10.52 16.90
N GLU A 397 3.83 11.53 17.11
CA GLU A 397 5.27 11.37 17.29
C GLU A 397 5.63 10.62 18.58
N ASP A 398 4.87 10.79 19.65
CA ASP A 398 5.15 10.29 21.01
C ASP A 398 4.19 9.18 21.48
N VAL A 399 3.37 8.63 20.57
CA VAL A 399 2.39 7.58 20.92
C VAL A 399 3.11 6.25 21.21
N PRO A 400 2.90 5.64 22.38
CA PRO A 400 3.56 4.38 22.73
C PRO A 400 3.04 3.21 21.89
N LYS A 401 3.92 2.23 21.63
CA LYS A 401 3.58 0.99 20.90
C LYS A 401 3.01 1.21 19.50
N TYR A 402 3.44 2.27 18.83
CA TYR A 402 3.08 2.59 17.45
C TYR A 402 4.19 2.14 16.51
N TYR A 403 4.24 0.83 16.28
CA TYR A 403 5.34 0.17 15.55
C TYR A 403 5.41 0.56 14.08
N TYR A 404 4.28 0.89 13.43
CA TYR A 404 4.29 1.47 12.09
C TYR A 404 5.16 2.73 12.02
N ARG A 405 5.01 3.65 12.98
CA ARG A 405 5.87 4.85 13.07
C ARG A 405 7.32 4.46 13.36
N ASP A 406 7.53 3.62 14.37
CA ASP A 406 8.88 3.31 14.86
C ASP A 406 9.72 2.67 13.75
N ASP A 407 9.18 1.65 13.08
CA ASP A 407 9.87 0.94 12.01
C ASP A 407 9.92 1.76 10.72
N GLY A 408 8.84 2.49 10.40
CA GLY A 408 8.76 3.34 9.22
C GLY A 408 9.77 4.49 9.25
N MET A 409 9.99 5.10 10.42
CA MET A 409 11.00 6.16 10.58
C MET A 409 12.41 5.63 10.37
N MET A 410 12.76 4.45 10.92
CA MET A 410 14.09 3.85 10.70
C MET A 410 14.35 3.56 9.20
N ILE A 411 13.36 3.02 8.49
CA ILE A 411 13.47 2.75 7.04
C ILE A 411 13.57 4.06 6.26
N TRP A 412 12.78 5.08 6.62
CA TRP A 412 12.83 6.40 5.99
C TRP A 412 14.22 7.03 6.09
N GLU A 413 14.83 6.99 7.26
CA GLU A 413 16.18 7.51 7.49
C GLU A 413 17.22 6.78 6.62
N ILE A 414 17.15 5.45 6.52
CA ILE A 414 18.06 4.66 5.66
C ILE A 414 17.92 5.02 4.19
N TYR A 415 16.70 5.23 3.69
CA TYR A 415 16.48 5.68 2.30
C TYR A 415 17.04 7.09 2.09
N TYR A 416 16.74 8.01 2.99
CA TYR A 416 17.20 9.39 2.90
C TYR A 416 18.72 9.47 2.82
N ASP A 417 19.43 8.76 3.68
CA ASP A 417 20.89 8.71 3.71
C ASP A 417 21.49 8.06 2.45
N SER A 418 20.85 7.00 1.94
CA SER A 418 21.29 6.31 0.72
C SER A 418 21.12 7.17 -0.52
N ASP A 419 20.00 7.86 -0.65
CA ASP A 419 19.71 8.75 -1.77
C ASP A 419 20.67 9.94 -1.78
N GLU A 420 21.09 10.44 -0.61
CA GLU A 420 22.09 11.49 -0.48
C GLU A 420 23.47 11.06 -1.03
N VAL A 421 23.90 9.81 -0.80
CA VAL A 421 25.17 9.30 -1.33
C VAL A 421 25.14 9.19 -2.84
N VAL A 422 24.09 8.63 -3.43
CA VAL A 422 23.95 8.53 -4.91
C VAL A 422 24.01 9.90 -5.57
N GLN A 423 23.48 10.93 -4.95
CA GLN A 423 23.54 12.29 -5.48
C GLN A 423 24.91 12.97 -5.32
N LYS A 424 25.65 12.66 -4.25
CA LYS A 424 27.01 13.24 -4.03
C LYS A 424 27.99 12.81 -5.13
N ASP A 425 27.91 11.56 -5.56
CA ASP A 425 28.82 10.98 -6.51
C ASP A 425 28.49 11.32 -7.98
N VAL A 426 27.25 11.72 -8.24
CA VAL A 426 26.78 12.19 -9.54
C VAL A 426 26.42 13.67 -9.39
N GLU A 427 27.34 14.59 -9.64
CA GLU A 427 27.14 16.06 -9.53
C GLU A 427 25.83 16.52 -10.20
N ILE A 428 24.69 16.44 -9.47
CA ILE A 428 23.37 16.85 -9.96
C ILE A 428 23.26 18.37 -9.75
N GLN A 429 23.74 19.17 -10.69
CA GLN A 429 23.74 20.63 -10.56
C GLN A 429 22.45 21.33 -11.02
N GLU A 430 21.57 20.69 -11.80
CA GLU A 430 20.38 21.34 -12.36
C GLU A 430 19.14 20.43 -12.34
N PHE A 431 18.62 20.14 -11.13
CA PHE A 431 17.25 19.65 -11.03
C PHE A 431 16.34 20.83 -10.65
N ASN A 432 15.43 21.21 -11.54
CA ASN A 432 14.53 22.37 -11.37
C ASN A 432 13.28 22.04 -10.50
N LEU A 433 13.46 21.27 -9.44
CA LEU A 433 12.58 21.26 -8.28
C LEU A 433 13.16 22.28 -7.30
N SER A 434 12.80 23.55 -7.47
CA SER A 434 13.11 24.68 -6.58
C SER A 434 14.40 24.59 -5.75
N ASN A 435 15.56 24.51 -6.38
CA ASN A 435 16.87 24.87 -5.87
C ASN A 435 17.45 24.13 -4.65
N SER A 436 16.92 23.01 -4.16
CA SER A 436 17.60 22.30 -3.07
C SER A 436 17.74 20.80 -3.34
N ARG A 437 18.96 20.33 -3.09
CA ARG A 437 19.33 18.91 -3.12
C ARG A 437 18.50 18.10 -2.12
N GLU A 438 18.26 18.65 -0.94
CA GLU A 438 17.48 18.03 0.13
C GLU A 438 16.04 17.72 -0.34
N GLN A 439 15.42 18.60 -1.12
CA GLN A 439 14.08 18.37 -1.66
C GLN A 439 14.05 17.21 -2.67
N LEU A 440 15.10 17.05 -3.47
CA LEU A 440 15.17 15.90 -4.38
C LEU A 440 15.36 14.59 -3.61
N VAL A 441 16.23 14.56 -2.59
CA VAL A 441 16.41 13.40 -1.72
C VAL A 441 15.07 13.04 -1.05
N GLU A 442 14.41 14.00 -0.43
CA GLU A 442 13.09 13.79 0.21
C GLU A 442 12.06 13.25 -0.78
N TYR A 443 12.03 13.79 -2.02
CA TYR A 443 11.12 13.32 -3.06
C TYR A 443 11.39 11.87 -3.46
N LEU A 444 12.65 11.51 -3.71
CA LEU A 444 13.04 10.15 -4.08
C LEU A 444 12.76 9.17 -2.94
N THR A 445 13.08 9.56 -1.70
CA THR A 445 12.75 8.80 -0.50
C THR A 445 11.23 8.54 -0.40
N ALA A 446 10.40 9.57 -0.63
CA ALA A 446 8.95 9.42 -0.62
C ALA A 446 8.44 8.46 -1.72
N VAL A 447 9.01 8.54 -2.93
CA VAL A 447 8.66 7.64 -4.05
C VAL A 447 9.02 6.19 -3.70
N ILE A 448 10.25 5.95 -3.25
CA ILE A 448 10.73 4.59 -2.92
C ILE A 448 9.96 4.04 -1.71
N PHE A 449 9.74 4.84 -0.68
CA PHE A 449 8.98 4.44 0.49
C PHE A 449 7.52 4.07 0.13
N THR A 450 6.88 4.88 -0.71
CA THR A 450 5.52 4.63 -1.19
C THR A 450 5.42 3.29 -1.92
N ALA A 451 6.35 3.02 -2.82
CA ALA A 451 6.36 1.82 -3.65
C ALA A 451 6.79 0.54 -2.90
N SER A 452 7.43 0.64 -1.75
CA SER A 452 7.97 -0.48 -0.98
C SER A 452 7.38 -0.57 0.43
N ALA A 453 7.94 0.18 1.38
CA ALA A 453 7.60 0.07 2.80
C ALA A 453 6.14 0.46 3.11
N GLN A 454 5.63 1.55 2.52
CA GLN A 454 4.23 1.93 2.71
C GLN A 454 3.28 0.87 2.16
N HIS A 455 3.54 0.36 0.96
CA HIS A 455 2.75 -0.73 0.39
C HIS A 455 2.80 -1.98 1.29
N ALA A 456 3.97 -2.38 1.76
CA ALA A 456 4.12 -3.53 2.64
C ALA A 456 3.33 -3.36 3.95
N ALA A 457 3.40 -2.18 4.59
CA ALA A 457 2.68 -1.89 5.83
C ALA A 457 1.16 -2.02 5.70
N VAL A 458 0.59 -1.64 4.54
CA VAL A 458 -0.86 -1.64 4.33
C VAL A 458 -1.35 -2.90 3.61
N ASN A 459 -0.49 -3.69 2.97
CA ASN A 459 -0.89 -4.86 2.20
C ASN A 459 -0.77 -6.18 2.97
N PHE A 460 0.40 -6.49 3.54
CA PHE A 460 0.68 -7.84 4.04
C PHE A 460 -0.01 -8.21 5.35
N GLY A 461 -0.60 -7.24 6.05
CA GLY A 461 -1.44 -7.47 7.22
C GLY A 461 -2.90 -7.80 6.90
N GLN A 462 -3.34 -7.78 5.64
CA GLN A 462 -4.76 -7.89 5.30
C GLN A 462 -5.38 -9.20 5.79
N PHE A 463 -4.74 -10.35 5.58
CA PHE A 463 -5.26 -11.62 6.06
C PHE A 463 -5.28 -11.68 7.59
N ASP A 464 -4.28 -11.15 8.27
CA ASP A 464 -4.19 -11.14 9.73
C ASP A 464 -5.34 -10.37 10.38
N TRP A 465 -5.70 -9.21 9.82
CA TRP A 465 -6.66 -8.28 10.41
C TRP A 465 -8.06 -8.37 9.82
N TYR A 466 -8.16 -8.71 8.53
CA TYR A 466 -9.42 -8.75 7.79
C TYR A 466 -9.92 -10.18 7.54
N GLY A 467 -9.09 -11.19 7.75
CA GLY A 467 -9.48 -12.59 7.63
C GLY A 467 -10.56 -13.02 8.63
N TRP A 468 -10.65 -12.37 9.80
CA TRP A 468 -11.76 -12.54 10.72
C TRP A 468 -12.86 -11.52 10.39
N ILE A 469 -13.85 -11.92 9.60
CA ILE A 469 -14.92 -11.04 9.08
C ILE A 469 -15.62 -10.21 10.16
N PRO A 470 -15.98 -10.73 11.36
CA PRO A 470 -16.58 -9.91 12.42
C PRO A 470 -15.69 -8.76 12.90
N ASN A 471 -14.37 -8.85 12.76
CA ASN A 471 -13.44 -7.77 13.10
C ASN A 471 -13.46 -6.64 12.06
N SER A 472 -13.57 -6.98 10.77
CA SER A 472 -13.51 -5.98 9.68
C SER A 472 -14.46 -6.39 8.54
N PRO A 473 -15.78 -6.19 8.71
CA PRO A 473 -16.75 -6.54 7.68
C PRO A 473 -16.53 -5.73 6.40
N SER A 474 -16.46 -6.39 5.25
CA SER A 474 -16.28 -5.73 3.95
C SER A 474 -17.51 -4.90 3.51
N THR A 475 -18.67 -5.24 4.04
CA THR A 475 -19.96 -4.54 3.84
C THR A 475 -20.88 -4.77 5.03
N MET A 476 -21.92 -3.94 5.16
CA MET A 476 -22.98 -4.09 6.15
C MET A 476 -24.34 -4.21 5.45
N ARG A 477 -25.12 -5.24 5.81
CA ARG A 477 -26.40 -5.57 5.15
C ARG A 477 -27.63 -4.88 5.72
N LYS A 478 -27.52 -4.31 6.93
CA LYS A 478 -28.58 -3.49 7.55
C LYS A 478 -28.13 -2.05 7.66
N PRO A 479 -29.03 -1.08 7.67
CA PRO A 479 -28.70 0.32 7.93
C PRO A 479 -28.10 0.49 9.35
N PRO A 480 -27.31 1.56 9.58
CA PRO A 480 -26.81 1.86 10.91
C PRO A 480 -27.96 2.09 11.91
N PRO A 481 -27.82 1.63 13.17
CA PRO A 481 -28.86 1.82 14.17
C PRO A 481 -29.04 3.30 14.50
N GLN A 482 -30.29 3.74 14.50
CA GLN A 482 -30.68 5.13 14.79
C GLN A 482 -31.08 5.33 16.27
N GLN A 483 -31.14 4.26 17.06
CA GLN A 483 -31.48 4.28 18.48
C GLN A 483 -30.63 3.26 19.21
N LYS A 484 -30.34 3.55 20.50
CA LYS A 484 -29.66 2.61 21.39
C LYS A 484 -30.63 1.60 21.99
N GLY A 485 -30.11 0.45 22.45
CA GLY A 485 -30.86 -0.56 23.18
C GLY A 485 -31.68 -1.51 22.31
N GLN A 486 -31.57 -1.42 20.99
CA GLN A 486 -32.32 -2.27 20.06
C GLN A 486 -31.47 -3.37 19.40
N VAL A 487 -30.17 -3.36 19.63
CA VAL A 487 -29.24 -4.34 19.02
C VAL A 487 -29.12 -5.57 19.92
N ASP A 488 -29.35 -6.72 19.34
CA ASP A 488 -29.07 -8.04 19.91
C ASP A 488 -28.11 -8.82 18.99
N LEU A 489 -27.74 -10.04 19.38
CA LEU A 489 -26.86 -10.89 18.57
C LEU A 489 -27.48 -11.19 17.18
N LYS A 490 -28.78 -11.42 17.12
CA LYS A 490 -29.48 -11.68 15.85
C LYS A 490 -29.36 -10.49 14.90
N TYR A 491 -29.55 -9.28 15.41
CA TYR A 491 -29.40 -8.05 14.64
C TYR A 491 -27.98 -7.93 14.06
N ILE A 492 -26.95 -8.24 14.86
CA ILE A 492 -25.55 -8.25 14.44
C ILE A 492 -25.34 -9.27 13.29
N MET A 493 -25.80 -10.51 13.49
CA MET A 493 -25.65 -11.57 12.48
C MET A 493 -26.34 -11.23 11.16
N GLU A 494 -27.49 -10.59 11.21
CA GLU A 494 -28.20 -10.10 10.03
C GLU A 494 -27.55 -8.87 9.37
N SER A 495 -26.70 -8.13 10.11
CA SER A 495 -25.98 -6.97 9.62
C SER A 495 -24.67 -7.31 8.92
N LEU A 496 -24.04 -8.44 9.27
CA LEU A 496 -22.77 -8.88 8.67
C LEU A 496 -22.97 -9.39 7.23
N PRO A 497 -21.90 -9.37 6.40
CA PRO A 497 -21.98 -9.91 5.05
C PRO A 497 -22.37 -11.41 5.09
N ASP A 498 -23.12 -11.84 4.06
CA ASP A 498 -23.48 -13.25 3.91
C ASP A 498 -22.26 -14.13 3.64
N ARG A 499 -22.47 -15.44 3.55
CA ARG A 499 -21.41 -16.42 3.37
C ARG A 499 -20.63 -16.19 2.07
N GLU A 500 -21.32 -15.93 0.96
CA GLU A 500 -20.67 -15.69 -0.33
C GLU A 500 -19.78 -14.46 -0.32
N CYS A 501 -20.31 -13.35 0.17
CA CYS A 501 -19.57 -12.11 0.30
C CYS A 501 -18.37 -12.27 1.27
N SER A 502 -18.57 -12.96 2.40
CA SER A 502 -17.52 -13.21 3.39
C SER A 502 -16.40 -14.07 2.85
N SER A 503 -16.74 -15.20 2.19
CA SER A 503 -15.73 -16.10 1.58
C SER A 503 -14.97 -15.39 0.45
N SER A 504 -15.67 -14.62 -0.39
CA SER A 504 -15.04 -13.83 -1.46
C SER A 504 -14.08 -12.77 -0.93
N ALA A 505 -14.48 -12.05 0.12
CA ALA A 505 -13.62 -11.05 0.78
C ALA A 505 -12.40 -11.73 1.41
N LEU A 506 -12.61 -12.83 2.15
CA LEU A 506 -11.53 -13.60 2.79
C LEU A 506 -10.52 -14.12 1.77
N GLY A 507 -10.98 -14.78 0.70
CA GLY A 507 -10.11 -15.29 -0.37
C GLY A 507 -9.30 -14.19 -1.03
N THR A 508 -9.92 -13.02 -1.24
CA THR A 508 -9.23 -11.86 -1.81
C THR A 508 -8.12 -11.35 -0.90
N VAL A 509 -8.41 -11.07 0.37
CA VAL A 509 -7.38 -10.56 1.31
C VAL A 509 -6.29 -11.58 1.58
N TRP A 510 -6.62 -12.90 1.54
CA TRP A 510 -5.61 -13.94 1.61
C TRP A 510 -4.68 -13.91 0.39
N ALA A 511 -5.23 -13.91 -0.83
CA ALA A 511 -4.43 -13.91 -2.06
C ALA A 511 -3.52 -12.68 -2.15
N LEU A 512 -4.03 -11.50 -1.80
CA LEU A 512 -3.26 -10.24 -1.81
C LEU A 512 -2.20 -10.17 -0.69
N SER A 513 -2.28 -11.00 0.34
CA SER A 513 -1.29 -11.06 1.43
C SER A 513 -0.17 -12.07 1.18
N GLN A 514 -0.21 -12.81 0.06
CA GLN A 514 0.81 -13.82 -0.22
C GLN A 514 2.07 -13.19 -0.82
N THR A 515 3.22 -13.60 -0.31
CA THR A 515 4.52 -13.23 -0.88
C THR A 515 5.04 -14.41 -1.71
N GLN A 516 5.60 -14.12 -2.88
CA GLN A 516 6.23 -15.14 -3.72
C GLN A 516 7.49 -15.73 -3.06
N GLU A 517 7.81 -17.00 -3.41
CA GLU A 517 9.06 -17.64 -2.96
C GLU A 517 10.31 -16.90 -3.45
N ASN A 518 10.26 -16.32 -4.66
CA ASN A 518 11.38 -15.62 -5.29
C ASN A 518 11.20 -14.08 -5.27
N GLU A 519 10.47 -13.55 -4.29
CA GLU A 519 10.29 -12.11 -4.15
C GLU A 519 11.62 -11.38 -3.89
N LEU A 520 11.76 -10.21 -4.48
CA LEU A 520 12.92 -9.34 -4.28
C LEU A 520 12.63 -8.33 -3.18
N PHE A 521 13.12 -8.62 -2.00
CA PHE A 521 12.98 -7.75 -0.83
C PHE A 521 13.98 -6.59 -0.85
N LEU A 522 13.78 -5.61 0.02
CA LEU A 522 14.62 -4.41 0.12
C LEU A 522 16.12 -4.75 0.20
N GLY A 523 16.88 -4.03 -0.61
CA GLY A 523 18.31 -4.25 -0.75
C GLY A 523 18.69 -5.42 -1.68
N MET A 524 17.73 -6.24 -2.11
CA MET A 524 17.99 -7.29 -3.11
C MET A 524 17.91 -6.71 -4.52
N TYR A 525 19.05 -6.29 -5.05
CA TYR A 525 19.18 -5.72 -6.40
C TYR A 525 20.03 -6.65 -7.29
N PRO A 526 19.42 -7.70 -7.89
CA PRO A 526 20.13 -8.62 -8.78
C PRO A 526 20.57 -7.94 -10.09
N ASP A 527 19.84 -6.92 -10.50
CA ASP A 527 20.08 -6.14 -11.71
C ASP A 527 20.81 -4.84 -11.33
N MET A 528 22.11 -4.80 -11.65
CA MET A 528 22.98 -3.67 -11.31
C MET A 528 23.04 -2.67 -12.46
N TYR A 529 22.22 -1.64 -12.39
CA TYR A 529 22.17 -0.57 -13.41
C TYR A 529 23.33 0.41 -13.32
N PHE A 530 23.95 0.56 -12.14
CA PHE A 530 25.08 1.43 -11.93
C PHE A 530 26.40 0.74 -12.26
N THR A 531 27.27 1.44 -12.99
CA THR A 531 28.66 1.01 -13.28
C THR A 531 29.66 1.62 -12.30
N GLU A 532 29.29 2.71 -11.64
CA GLU A 532 30.07 3.52 -10.73
C GLU A 532 30.38 2.76 -9.41
N GLN A 533 31.67 2.70 -9.06
CA GLN A 533 32.11 1.96 -7.87
C GLN A 533 31.60 2.59 -6.56
N PRO A 534 31.59 3.92 -6.37
CA PRO A 534 31.05 4.55 -5.15
C PRO A 534 29.59 4.20 -4.91
N VAL A 535 28.75 4.17 -5.97
CA VAL A 535 27.32 3.80 -5.83
C VAL A 535 27.18 2.33 -5.45
N LYS A 536 28.03 1.43 -5.98
CA LYS A 536 28.03 0.02 -5.59
C LYS A 536 28.40 -0.18 -4.10
N GLU A 537 29.30 0.63 -3.57
CA GLU A 537 29.63 0.62 -2.14
C GLU A 537 28.47 1.17 -1.29
N ALA A 538 27.82 2.25 -1.74
CA ALA A 538 26.63 2.79 -1.08
C ALA A 538 25.50 1.74 -0.97
N ILE A 539 25.26 0.96 -2.03
CA ILE A 539 24.28 -0.14 -2.00
C ILE A 539 24.64 -1.20 -0.95
N LYS A 540 25.92 -1.49 -0.74
CA LYS A 540 26.35 -2.43 0.32
C LYS A 540 26.08 -1.87 1.72
N THR A 541 26.38 -0.58 1.94
CA THR A 541 26.08 0.09 3.21
C THR A 541 24.56 0.10 3.46
N PHE A 542 23.77 0.43 2.44
CA PHE A 542 22.32 0.39 2.50
C PHE A 542 21.79 -0.99 2.95
N ARG A 543 22.30 -2.08 2.36
CA ARG A 543 21.92 -3.44 2.76
C ARG A 543 22.28 -3.72 4.22
N HIS A 544 23.47 -3.33 4.65
CA HIS A 544 23.91 -3.52 6.03
C HIS A 544 22.99 -2.80 7.03
N ASN A 545 22.61 -1.56 6.74
CA ASN A 545 21.70 -0.78 7.59
C ASN A 545 20.30 -1.45 7.65
N LEU A 546 19.80 -1.98 6.53
CA LEU A 546 18.55 -2.74 6.51
C LEU A 546 18.61 -4.03 7.35
N ASP A 547 19.76 -4.75 7.33
CA ASP A 547 19.97 -5.93 8.17
C ASP A 547 19.94 -5.57 9.66
N GLU A 548 20.48 -4.42 10.06
CA GLU A 548 20.42 -3.93 11.44
C GLU A 548 18.96 -3.65 11.87
N VAL A 549 18.17 -2.98 11.05
CA VAL A 549 16.73 -2.74 11.33
C VAL A 549 15.97 -4.07 11.41
N THR A 550 16.26 -5.02 10.54
CA THR A 550 15.67 -6.37 10.59
C THR A 550 15.94 -7.05 11.94
N ASN A 551 17.15 -6.95 12.46
CA ASN A 551 17.51 -7.51 13.76
C ASN A 551 16.82 -6.81 14.92
N ILE A 552 16.67 -5.48 14.87
CA ILE A 552 15.94 -4.70 15.88
C ILE A 552 14.47 -5.16 15.94
N ILE A 553 13.81 -5.27 14.78
CA ILE A 553 12.41 -5.70 14.68
C ILE A 553 12.22 -7.13 15.17
N LYS A 554 13.12 -8.06 14.80
CA LYS A 554 13.09 -9.45 15.27
C LYS A 554 13.22 -9.54 16.79
N SER A 555 14.22 -8.88 17.37
CA SER A 555 14.45 -8.85 18.82
C SER A 555 13.26 -8.25 19.59
N ARG A 556 12.68 -7.18 19.09
CA ARG A 556 11.46 -6.60 19.68
C ARG A 556 10.30 -7.62 19.67
N ASN A 557 10.08 -8.28 18.54
CA ASN A 557 8.97 -9.21 18.38
C ASN A 557 9.08 -10.46 19.28
N GLU A 558 10.27 -10.88 19.70
CA GLU A 558 10.47 -11.96 20.67
C GLU A 558 9.76 -11.70 22.02
N THR A 559 9.53 -10.42 22.35
CA THR A 559 8.90 -10.02 23.61
C THR A 559 7.42 -9.64 23.47
N LEU A 560 6.90 -9.58 22.25
CA LEU A 560 5.54 -9.13 21.97
C LEU A 560 4.58 -10.30 21.76
N THR A 561 3.40 -10.22 22.37
CA THR A 561 2.27 -11.14 22.08
C THR A 561 1.71 -10.88 20.68
N LEU A 562 1.57 -9.60 20.31
CA LEU A 562 1.12 -9.17 18.98
C LEU A 562 2.33 -8.67 18.21
N HIS A 563 2.87 -9.53 17.37
CA HIS A 563 4.04 -9.20 16.56
C HIS A 563 3.67 -8.16 15.49
N TYR A 564 4.57 -7.21 15.24
CA TYR A 564 4.51 -6.31 14.09
C TYR A 564 5.74 -6.56 13.21
N CYS A 565 5.55 -7.11 12.04
CA CYS A 565 6.64 -7.51 11.16
C CYS A 565 6.49 -7.04 9.70
N TYR A 566 5.45 -6.24 9.41
CA TYR A 566 5.18 -5.80 8.04
C TYR A 566 6.26 -4.85 7.49
N LEU A 567 6.94 -4.14 8.38
CA LEU A 567 8.06 -3.25 8.05
C LEU A 567 9.43 -3.87 8.39
N SER A 568 9.53 -5.20 8.52
CA SER A 568 10.83 -5.86 8.55
C SER A 568 11.44 -5.86 7.14
N PRO A 569 12.63 -5.28 6.91
CA PRO A 569 13.19 -5.14 5.56
C PRO A 569 13.30 -6.44 4.77
N ASP A 570 13.51 -7.58 5.44
CA ASP A 570 13.52 -8.92 4.86
C ASP A 570 12.12 -9.43 4.41
N LYS A 571 11.08 -8.62 4.59
CA LYS A 571 9.69 -8.91 4.20
C LYS A 571 9.05 -7.81 3.35
N ILE A 572 9.76 -6.74 3.08
CA ILE A 572 9.27 -5.62 2.27
C ILE A 572 9.73 -5.85 0.82
N PRO A 573 8.83 -6.11 -0.14
CA PRO A 573 9.20 -6.12 -1.56
C PRO A 573 9.75 -4.77 -2.02
N ASN A 574 10.67 -4.80 -2.98
CA ASN A 574 11.25 -3.58 -3.54
C ASN A 574 10.22 -2.70 -4.23
N SER A 575 9.11 -3.26 -4.72
CA SER A 575 8.11 -2.56 -5.53
C SER A 575 6.69 -3.05 -5.25
N VAL A 576 5.70 -2.31 -5.72
CA VAL A 576 4.29 -2.73 -5.71
C VAL A 576 4.09 -3.80 -6.79
N ALA A 577 3.98 -5.05 -6.38
CA ALA A 577 3.91 -6.19 -7.30
C ALA A 577 2.77 -7.18 -7.00
N ILE A 578 1.91 -6.90 -6.01
CA ILE A 578 0.75 -7.72 -5.65
C ILE A 578 -0.42 -6.84 -5.22
#